data_055bc1fac7e32fd42d684ab08f9c4715
#
_entry.id   055bc1fac7e32fd42d684ab08f9c4715
#
_cell.length_a   1.000
_cell.length_b   1.000
_cell.length_c   1.000
_cell.angle_alpha   90.00
_cell.angle_beta   90.00
_cell.angle_gamma   90.00
#
_symmetry.space_group_name_H-M   'P 1'
#
loop_
_entity.id
_entity.type
_entity.pdbx_description
1 polymer ?
#
loop_
_entity_poly.entity_id
_entity_poly.type
_entity_poly.pdbx_seq_one_letter_code
_entity_poly.pdbx_strand_id
1 'polypeptide(L)'
;MKDAVNIGLMGDFDPGKPSHIATNLSLQHAADRLSLQLKVRWIPTPTLLSIDGQKAARKMDALWAAPGSPYKSQDGVHWGIRQARENKRPFFAT
;
A
#
# COMPACT_ATOMS: atom_id res chain seq x y z
N MET A 1 18.69 -1.24 12.80
CA MET A 1 17.97 -2.23 12.00
C MET A 1 16.48 -2.14 12.31
N LYS A 2 15.63 -2.12 11.29
CA LYS A 2 14.19 -2.09 11.51
C LYS A 2 13.68 -3.48 11.83
N ASP A 3 12.92 -3.58 12.92
CA ASP A 3 12.29 -4.84 13.28
C ASP A 3 11.02 -5.11 12.47
N ALA A 4 10.46 -4.07 11.85
CA ALA A 4 9.25 -4.19 11.06
C ALA A 4 9.35 -3.36 9.78
N VAL A 5 8.76 -3.87 8.71
CA VAL A 5 8.66 -3.17 7.43
C VAL A 5 7.22 -2.71 7.26
N ASN A 6 7.03 -1.43 7.00
CA ASN A 6 5.71 -0.84 6.82
C ASN A 6 5.39 -0.74 5.34
N ILE A 7 4.32 -1.40 4.92
CA ILE A 7 3.86 -1.39 3.53
C ILE A 7 2.50 -0.71 3.45
N GLY A 8 2.42 0.32 2.63
CA GLY A 8 1.16 0.99 2.35
C GLY A 8 0.53 0.44 1.09
N LEU A 9 -0.67 -0.12 1.23
CA LEU A 9 -1.45 -0.59 0.10
C LEU A 9 -2.42 0.52 -0.29
N MET A 10 -2.17 1.15 -1.43
CA MET A 10 -3.07 2.17 -1.96
C MET A 10 -4.24 1.48 -2.63
N GLY A 11 -5.38 1.50 -1.96
CA GLY A 11 -6.56 0.84 -2.47
C GLY A 11 -7.73 1.00 -1.53
N ASP A 12 -8.90 0.77 -2.04
CA ASP A 12 -10.14 0.90 -1.27
C ASP A 12 -10.55 -0.49 -0.81
N PHE A 13 -10.04 -0.88 0.35
CA PHE A 13 -10.16 -2.24 0.85
C PHE A 13 -11.62 -2.67 0.95
N ASP A 14 -11.89 -3.84 0.40
CA ASP A 14 -13.20 -4.45 0.44
C ASP A 14 -13.03 -5.93 0.76
N PRO A 15 -13.48 -6.39 1.95
CA PRO A 15 -13.35 -7.80 2.31
C PRO A 15 -14.17 -8.72 1.41
N GLY A 16 -15.10 -8.17 0.63
CA GLY A 16 -15.84 -8.95 -0.37
C GLY A 16 -15.07 -9.20 -1.64
N LYS A 17 -13.89 -8.58 -1.83
CA LYS A 17 -13.08 -8.79 -3.02
C LYS A 17 -12.00 -9.83 -2.76
N PRO A 18 -12.04 -10.99 -3.46
CA PRO A 18 -11.02 -12.03 -3.26
C PRO A 18 -9.59 -11.54 -3.52
N SER A 19 -9.40 -10.62 -4.46
CA SER A 19 -8.07 -10.10 -4.76
C SER A 19 -7.46 -9.34 -3.57
N HIS A 20 -8.29 -8.63 -2.80
CA HIS A 20 -7.80 -7.93 -1.63
C HIS A 20 -7.39 -8.89 -0.51
N ILE A 21 -8.19 -9.92 -0.28
CA ILE A 21 -7.87 -10.94 0.70
C ILE A 21 -6.61 -11.70 0.29
N ALA A 22 -6.50 -12.07 -0.99
CA ALA A 22 -5.33 -12.77 -1.50
C ALA A 22 -4.06 -11.92 -1.35
N THR A 23 -4.16 -10.62 -1.55
CA THR A 23 -3.02 -9.72 -1.37
C THR A 23 -2.53 -9.75 0.07
N ASN A 24 -3.44 -9.66 1.04
CA ASN A 24 -3.08 -9.71 2.46
C ASN A 24 -2.41 -11.04 2.80
N LEU A 25 -2.95 -12.15 2.31
CA LEU A 25 -2.40 -13.48 2.58
C LEU A 25 -1.02 -13.66 1.95
N SER A 26 -0.83 -13.17 0.73
CA SER A 26 0.46 -13.27 0.05
C SER A 26 1.54 -12.51 0.80
N LEU A 27 1.22 -11.31 1.29
CA LEU A 27 2.16 -10.53 2.06
C LEU A 27 2.52 -11.22 3.37
N GLN A 28 1.55 -11.82 4.05
CA GLN A 28 1.80 -12.54 5.29
C GLN A 28 2.67 -13.76 5.05
N HIS A 29 2.43 -14.52 3.98
CA HIS A 29 3.26 -15.66 3.64
C HIS A 29 4.69 -15.24 3.34
N ALA A 30 4.87 -14.15 2.61
CA ALA A 30 6.21 -13.65 2.30
C ALA A 30 6.93 -13.24 3.58
N ALA A 31 6.25 -12.57 4.49
CA ALA A 31 6.82 -12.17 5.77
C ALA A 31 7.27 -13.38 6.57
N ASP A 32 6.43 -14.42 6.64
CA ASP A 32 6.73 -15.62 7.39
C ASP A 32 7.96 -16.33 6.81
N ARG A 33 8.05 -16.42 5.50
CA ARG A 33 9.18 -17.10 4.84
C ARG A 33 10.50 -16.36 5.04
N LEU A 34 10.45 -15.04 5.11
CA LEU A 34 11.65 -14.21 5.27
C LEU A 34 11.95 -13.88 6.72
N SER A 35 11.15 -14.38 7.65
CA SER A 35 11.25 -14.07 9.08
C SER A 35 11.22 -12.57 9.34
N LEU A 36 10.38 -11.87 8.57
CA LEU A 36 10.19 -10.42 8.72
C LEU A 36 8.87 -10.14 9.39
N GLN A 37 8.83 -9.06 10.12
CA GLN A 37 7.57 -8.53 10.62
C GLN A 37 7.09 -7.46 9.64
N LEU A 38 5.94 -7.71 9.01
CA LEU A 38 5.32 -6.75 8.11
C LEU A 38 4.15 -6.09 8.81
N LYS A 39 4.08 -4.77 8.64
CA LYS A 39 2.91 -4.00 9.02
C LYS A 39 2.29 -3.48 7.75
N VAL A 40 1.09 -3.98 7.44
CA VAL A 40 0.39 -3.63 6.21
C VAL A 40 -0.74 -2.68 6.56
N ARG A 41 -0.80 -1.57 5.84
CA ARG A 41 -1.87 -0.60 6.01
C ARG A 41 -2.51 -0.31 4.67
N TRP A 42 -3.82 -0.51 4.59
CA TRP A 42 -4.60 -0.11 3.43
C TRP A 42 -4.87 1.38 3.52
N ILE A 43 -4.57 2.10 2.46
CA ILE A 43 -4.77 3.54 2.40
C ILE A 43 -5.87 3.81 1.36
N PRO A 44 -7.07 4.23 1.80
CA PRO A 44 -8.14 4.54 0.85
C PRO A 44 -7.69 5.60 -0.14
N THR A 45 -7.95 5.37 -1.42
CA THR A 45 -7.41 6.23 -2.48
C THR A 45 -7.84 7.69 -2.37
N PRO A 46 -9.09 8.04 -1.96
CA PRO A 46 -9.42 9.45 -1.79
C PRO A 46 -8.60 10.16 -0.71
N THR A 47 -8.15 9.43 0.32
CA THR A 47 -7.37 10.05 1.40
C THR A 47 -5.98 10.46 0.94
N LEU A 48 -5.50 9.93 -0.18
CA LEU A 48 -4.20 10.32 -0.73
C LEU A 48 -4.22 11.75 -1.28
N LEU A 49 -5.39 12.35 -1.41
CA LEU A 49 -5.52 13.76 -1.76
C LEU A 49 -5.69 14.64 -0.51
N SER A 50 -5.64 14.05 0.68
CA SER A 50 -5.73 14.78 1.94
C SER A 50 -4.39 14.74 2.67
N ILE A 51 -4.22 15.67 3.61
CA ILE A 51 -2.98 15.74 4.39
C ILE A 51 -2.76 14.46 5.19
N ASP A 52 -3.81 13.92 5.80
CA ASP A 52 -3.69 12.73 6.66
C ASP A 52 -3.27 11.50 5.87
N GLY A 53 -3.89 11.26 4.72
CA GLY A 53 -3.52 10.14 3.87
C GLY A 53 -2.11 10.28 3.30
N GLN A 54 -1.74 11.49 2.93
CA GLN A 54 -0.40 11.76 2.43
C GLN A 54 0.67 11.53 3.51
N LYS A 55 0.38 11.94 4.74
CA LYS A 55 1.28 11.66 5.86
C LYS A 55 1.43 10.16 6.10
N ALA A 56 0.33 9.42 6.02
CA ALA A 56 0.37 7.98 6.19
C ALA A 56 1.24 7.33 5.12
N ALA A 57 1.07 7.73 3.86
CA ALA A 57 1.86 7.19 2.76
C ALA A 57 3.34 7.49 2.91
N ARG A 58 3.69 8.68 3.37
CA ARG A 58 5.09 9.06 3.56
C ARG A 58 5.81 8.28 4.65
N LYS A 59 5.06 7.71 5.59
CA LYS A 59 5.64 6.90 6.68
C LYS A 59 5.92 5.47 6.26
N MET A 60 5.44 5.04 5.09
CA MET A 60 5.61 3.68 4.63
C MET A 60 7.01 3.46 4.08
N ASP A 61 7.53 2.25 4.27
CA ASP A 61 8.81 1.86 3.69
C ASP A 61 8.66 1.54 2.21
N ALA A 62 7.49 1.06 1.81
CA ALA A 62 7.17 0.77 0.42
C ALA A 62 5.69 1.04 0.18
N LEU A 63 5.35 1.35 -1.07
CA LEU A 63 3.97 1.55 -1.49
C LEU A 63 3.61 0.53 -2.55
N TRP A 64 2.38 0.06 -2.51
CA TRP A 64 1.87 -0.92 -3.45
C TRP A 64 0.48 -0.45 -3.91
N ALA A 65 0.29 -0.33 -5.23
CA ALA A 65 -1.04 -0.08 -5.78
C ALA A 65 -1.76 -1.42 -5.82
N ALA A 66 -2.79 -1.56 -4.98
CA ALA A 66 -3.51 -2.81 -4.83
C ALA A 66 -4.25 -3.19 -6.10
N PRO A 67 -4.39 -4.48 -6.39
CA PRO A 67 -5.19 -4.92 -7.53
C PRO A 67 -6.66 -4.64 -7.28
N GLY A 68 -7.41 -4.58 -8.34
CA GLY A 68 -8.84 -4.34 -8.25
C GLY A 68 -9.18 -2.93 -8.65
N SER A 69 -9.78 -2.85 -9.79
CA SER A 69 -10.22 -1.61 -10.41
C SER A 69 -11.75 -1.58 -10.39
N PRO A 70 -12.37 -0.41 -10.36
CA PRO A 70 -11.75 0.93 -10.31
C PRO A 70 -11.40 1.36 -8.90
N TYR A 71 -10.42 2.26 -8.81
CA TYR A 71 -10.15 2.96 -7.56
C TYR A 71 -11.19 4.07 -7.37
N LYS A 72 -11.52 4.39 -6.13
CA LYS A 72 -12.40 5.51 -5.84
C LYS A 72 -11.77 6.84 -6.25
N SER A 73 -10.44 6.94 -6.16
CA SER A 73 -9.72 8.12 -6.61
C SER A 73 -8.45 7.73 -7.35
N GLN A 74 -8.48 7.84 -8.67
CA GLN A 74 -7.29 7.62 -9.48
C GLN A 74 -6.25 8.70 -9.25
N ASP A 75 -6.68 9.94 -9.02
CA ASP A 75 -5.76 11.03 -8.72
C ASP A 75 -4.97 10.76 -7.45
N GLY A 76 -5.61 10.16 -6.45
CA GLY A 76 -4.92 9.77 -5.22
C GLY A 76 -3.84 8.74 -5.49
N VAL A 77 -4.13 7.72 -6.29
CA VAL A 77 -3.15 6.70 -6.65
C VAL A 77 -1.99 7.32 -7.44
N HIS A 78 -2.28 8.20 -8.39
CA HIS A 78 -1.24 8.88 -9.16
C HIS A 78 -0.33 9.71 -8.27
N TRP A 79 -0.91 10.39 -7.28
CA TRP A 79 -0.11 11.11 -6.30
C TRP A 79 0.86 10.18 -5.58
N GLY A 80 0.37 9.01 -5.14
CA GLY A 80 1.21 8.04 -4.44
C GLY A 80 2.34 7.51 -5.30
N ILE A 81 2.06 7.21 -6.57
CA ILE A 81 3.08 6.75 -7.52
C ILE A 81 4.17 7.81 -7.68
N ARG A 82 3.76 9.06 -7.88
CA ARG A 82 4.71 10.16 -8.05
C ARG A 82 5.55 10.35 -6.78
N GLN A 83 4.91 10.29 -5.63
CA GLN A 83 5.58 10.46 -4.35
C GLN A 83 6.65 9.38 -4.14
N ALA A 84 6.33 8.13 -4.46
CA ALA A 84 7.28 7.04 -4.34
C ALA A 84 8.46 7.23 -5.28
N ARG A 85 8.19 7.64 -6.52
CA ARG A 85 9.24 7.87 -7.52
C ARG A 85 10.17 9.02 -7.10
N GLU A 86 9.60 10.13 -6.65
CA GLU A 86 10.37 11.30 -6.28
C GLU A 86 11.25 11.07 -5.05
N ASN A 87 10.79 10.22 -4.13
CA ASN A 87 11.52 9.91 -2.91
C ASN A 87 12.27 8.59 -2.97
N LYS A 88 12.35 7.99 -4.15
CA LYS A 88 13.09 6.74 -4.40
C LYS A 88 12.66 5.60 -3.48
N ARG A 89 11.39 5.53 -3.15
CA ARG A 89 10.82 4.45 -2.36
C ARG A 89 10.39 3.32 -3.27
N PRO A 90 10.53 2.06 -2.82
CA PRO A 90 10.01 0.94 -3.59
C PRO A 90 8.52 1.09 -3.86
N PHE A 91 8.14 0.82 -5.10
CA PHE A 91 6.75 0.89 -5.52
C PHE A 91 6.42 -0.35 -6.34
N PHE A 92 5.28 -0.95 -6.05
CA PHE A 92 4.80 -2.12 -6.75
C PHE A 92 3.37 -1.89 -7.22
N ALA A 93 3.02 -2.50 -8.37
CA ALA A 93 1.67 -2.45 -8.90
C ALA A 93 1.35 -3.80 -9.55
N THR A 94 0.09 -4.21 -9.43
CA THR A 94 -0.39 -5.43 -10.07
C THR A 94 -1.60 -5.16 -10.93
#